data_d1b56f8b97a4a0bc03683bb56f80f311
#
_entry.id   d1b56f8b97a4a0bc03683bb56f80f311
#
_cell.length_a   1.000
_cell.length_b   1.000
_cell.length_c   1.000
_cell.angle_alpha   90.00
_cell.angle_beta   90.00
_cell.angle_gamma   90.00
#
_symmetry.space_group_name_H-M   'P 1'
#
loop_
_entity.id
_entity.type
_entity.pdbx_description
1 polymer ?
#
loop_
_entity_poly.entity_id
_entity_poly.type
_entity_poly.pdbx_seq_one_letter_code
_entity_poly.pdbx_strand_id
1 'polypeptide(L)'
;MRKIPFSPPDISELEIQEVCEALRSGWITTGPRTKKLEQKLAQYCHTDKMVCLNSATAAEELNLRVLGIGPGDEVLVPAYTYTASASAAIHTGAIVRSVSYTHLTLPT
;
A
#
# COMPACT_ATOMS: atom_id res chain seq x y z
N MET A 1 24.72 3.66 25.08
CA MET A 1 24.49 3.17 23.70
C MET A 1 23.16 3.73 23.22
N ARG A 2 23.09 4.48 22.09
CA ARG A 2 21.85 5.08 21.57
C ARG A 2 20.96 3.96 21.01
N LYS A 3 19.74 3.83 21.51
CA LYS A 3 18.77 2.86 21.02
C LYS A 3 18.08 3.46 19.78
N ILE A 4 18.25 2.87 18.62
CA ILE A 4 17.59 3.30 17.39
C ILE A 4 16.43 2.33 17.15
N PRO A 5 15.17 2.77 17.29
CA PRO A 5 14.02 1.93 17.01
C PRO A 5 13.86 1.71 15.49
N PHE A 6 13.36 0.55 15.11
CA PHE A 6 13.06 0.25 13.72
C PHE A 6 11.68 0.82 13.35
N SER A 7 11.70 1.94 12.62
CA SER A 7 10.50 2.57 12.02
C SER A 7 9.25 2.59 12.92
N PRO A 8 9.31 3.23 14.11
CA PRO A 8 8.13 3.33 14.96
C PRO A 8 7.06 4.18 14.28
N PRO A 9 5.76 3.90 14.49
CA PRO A 9 4.70 4.76 13.97
C PRO A 9 4.76 6.14 14.62
N ASP A 10 4.51 7.17 13.83
CA ASP A 10 4.32 8.53 14.31
C ASP A 10 2.82 8.75 14.53
N ILE A 11 2.39 8.66 15.78
CA ILE A 11 0.99 8.79 16.18
C ILE A 11 0.87 9.96 17.17
N SER A 12 0.09 10.95 16.79
CA SER A 12 -0.24 12.11 17.62
C SER A 12 -1.62 11.98 18.29
N GLU A 13 -1.97 12.96 19.08
CA GLU A 13 -3.32 13.06 19.66
C GLU A 13 -4.43 13.18 18.61
N LEU A 14 -4.12 13.67 17.41
CA LEU A 14 -5.09 13.78 16.32
C LEU A 14 -5.55 12.42 15.83
N GLU A 15 -4.63 11.47 15.63
CA GLU A 15 -4.96 10.09 15.21
C GLU A 15 -5.76 9.39 16.31
N ILE A 16 -5.35 9.55 17.56
CA ILE A 16 -6.05 8.97 18.73
C ILE A 16 -7.48 9.51 18.80
N GLN A 17 -7.66 10.81 18.63
CA GLN A 17 -8.97 11.46 18.67
C GLN A 17 -9.88 10.95 17.53
N GLU A 18 -9.38 10.87 16.30
CA GLU A 18 -10.13 10.36 15.13
C GLU A 18 -10.59 8.91 15.35
N VAL A 19 -9.74 8.05 15.93
CA VAL A 19 -10.11 6.66 16.28
C VAL A 19 -11.17 6.64 17.37
N CYS A 20 -11.00 7.43 18.43
CA CYS A 20 -11.99 7.52 19.51
C CYS A 20 -13.37 7.97 19.00
N GLU A 21 -13.40 8.97 18.13
CA GLU A 21 -14.63 9.45 17.52
C GLU A 21 -15.28 8.39 16.61
N ALA A 22 -14.48 7.63 15.84
CA ALA A 22 -15.00 6.53 15.03
C ALA A 22 -15.70 5.49 15.92
N LEU A 23 -15.07 5.08 17.01
CA LEU A 23 -15.64 4.12 17.96
C LEU A 23 -16.93 4.67 18.63
N ARG A 24 -16.93 5.93 19.07
CA ARG A 24 -18.11 6.57 19.67
C ARG A 24 -19.27 6.71 18.71
N SER A 25 -19.00 6.88 17.42
CA SER A 25 -20.04 6.96 16.38
C SER A 25 -20.81 5.65 16.18
N GLY A 26 -20.26 4.53 16.65
CA GLY A 26 -20.81 3.18 16.43
C GLY A 26 -20.60 2.67 14.99
N TRP A 27 -20.00 3.47 14.11
CA TRP A 27 -19.72 3.06 12.72
C TRP A 27 -18.27 2.64 12.56
N ILE A 28 -18.00 1.35 12.73
CA ILE A 28 -16.64 0.76 12.72
C ILE A 28 -16.31 -0.02 11.44
N THR A 29 -17.18 0.00 10.45
CA THR A 29 -16.98 -0.63 9.14
C THR A 29 -16.74 0.42 8.05
N THR A 30 -16.60 -0.02 6.81
CA THR A 30 -16.52 0.88 5.64
C THR A 30 -17.69 1.85 5.62
N GLY A 31 -17.42 3.15 5.56
CA GLY A 31 -18.48 4.15 5.69
C GLY A 31 -18.00 5.59 5.42
N PRO A 32 -18.58 6.59 6.10
CA PRO A 32 -18.31 8.00 5.83
C PRO A 32 -16.84 8.41 5.95
N ARG A 33 -16.12 7.84 6.92
CA ARG A 33 -14.67 8.13 7.12
C ARG A 33 -13.84 7.60 5.98
N THR A 34 -14.13 6.39 5.49
CA THR A 34 -13.47 5.79 4.32
C THR A 34 -13.69 6.66 3.08
N LYS A 35 -14.93 7.05 2.81
CA LYS A 35 -15.25 7.95 1.68
C LYS A 35 -14.53 9.29 1.78
N LYS A 36 -14.45 9.87 2.98
CA LYS A 36 -13.71 11.13 3.21
C LYS A 36 -12.21 10.96 2.93
N LEU A 37 -11.63 9.82 3.32
CA LEU A 37 -10.22 9.50 3.04
C LEU A 37 -9.99 9.34 1.54
N GLU A 38 -10.83 8.57 0.85
CA GLU A 38 -10.77 8.37 -0.61
C GLU A 38 -10.83 9.70 -1.36
N GLN A 39 -11.74 10.60 -0.97
CA GLN A 39 -11.85 11.93 -1.58
C GLN A 39 -10.59 12.78 -1.35
N LYS A 40 -10.06 12.81 -0.12
CA LYS A 40 -8.85 13.58 0.19
C LYS A 40 -7.63 13.05 -0.56
N LEU A 41 -7.47 11.73 -0.62
CA LEU A 41 -6.38 11.10 -1.37
C LEU A 41 -6.52 11.32 -2.87
N ALA A 42 -7.73 11.24 -3.42
CA ALA A 42 -7.98 11.53 -4.83
C ALA A 42 -7.58 12.97 -5.18
N GLN A 43 -7.93 13.95 -4.34
CA GLN A 43 -7.51 15.34 -4.49
C GLN A 43 -5.99 15.50 -4.41
N TYR A 44 -5.36 14.87 -3.42
CA TYR A 44 -3.91 14.94 -3.22
C TYR A 44 -3.13 14.32 -4.38
N CYS A 45 -3.60 13.20 -4.90
CA CYS A 45 -2.97 12.49 -6.02
C CYS A 45 -3.40 13.01 -7.40
N HIS A 46 -4.25 14.05 -7.46
CA HIS A 46 -4.80 14.60 -8.72
C HIS A 46 -5.44 13.53 -9.61
N THR A 47 -6.21 12.61 -9.01
CA THR A 47 -6.95 11.55 -9.70
C THR A 47 -8.46 11.69 -9.48
N ASP A 48 -9.26 11.19 -10.41
CA ASP A 48 -10.71 11.28 -10.31
C ASP A 48 -11.30 10.32 -9.28
N LYS A 49 -10.62 9.22 -9.01
CA LYS A 49 -11.11 8.16 -8.12
C LYS A 49 -9.98 7.56 -7.29
N MET A 50 -10.34 7.19 -6.07
CA MET A 50 -9.50 6.44 -5.14
C MET A 50 -10.35 5.41 -4.44
N VAL A 51 -9.77 4.23 -4.17
CA VAL A 51 -10.44 3.14 -3.45
C VAL A 51 -9.54 2.70 -2.31
N CYS A 52 -10.08 2.72 -1.10
CA CYS A 52 -9.40 2.19 0.08
C CYS A 52 -9.60 0.67 0.16
N LEU A 53 -8.52 -0.04 0.41
CA LEU A 53 -8.50 -1.49 0.62
C LEU A 53 -8.02 -1.81 2.04
N ASN A 54 -8.15 -3.07 2.45
CA ASN A 54 -7.77 -3.52 3.78
C ASN A 54 -6.26 -3.63 4.02
N SER A 55 -5.46 -3.61 2.95
CA SER A 55 -4.00 -3.69 3.03
C SER A 55 -3.32 -3.17 1.76
N ALA A 56 -2.06 -2.74 1.88
CA ALA A 56 -1.22 -2.40 0.73
C ALA A 56 -0.99 -3.62 -0.18
N THR A 57 -0.84 -4.81 0.38
CA THR A 57 -0.70 -6.06 -0.39
C THR A 57 -1.90 -6.30 -1.31
N ALA A 58 -3.12 -6.10 -0.79
CA ALA A 58 -4.34 -6.23 -1.60
C ALA A 58 -4.39 -5.16 -2.70
N ALA A 59 -3.89 -3.94 -2.43
CA ALA A 59 -3.81 -2.88 -3.43
C ALA A 59 -2.81 -3.20 -4.53
N GLU A 60 -1.63 -3.72 -4.18
CA GLU A 60 -0.63 -4.17 -5.15
C GLU A 60 -1.17 -5.29 -6.05
N GLU A 61 -1.77 -6.33 -5.46
CA GLU A 61 -2.36 -7.44 -6.21
C GLU A 61 -3.49 -6.97 -7.13
N LEU A 62 -4.40 -6.11 -6.63
CA LEU A 62 -5.50 -5.61 -7.43
C LEU A 62 -5.02 -4.76 -8.60
N ASN A 63 -4.02 -3.91 -8.39
CA ASN A 63 -3.42 -3.11 -9.45
C ASN A 63 -2.82 -3.98 -10.55
N LEU A 64 -2.05 -5.02 -10.18
CA LEU A 64 -1.49 -5.95 -11.16
C LEU A 64 -2.58 -6.66 -11.97
N ARG A 65 -3.67 -7.09 -11.32
CA ARG A 65 -4.82 -7.72 -12.00
C ARG A 65 -5.54 -6.75 -12.94
N VAL A 66 -5.74 -5.49 -12.53
CA VAL A 66 -6.37 -4.46 -13.38
C VAL A 66 -5.50 -4.14 -14.59
N LEU A 67 -4.18 -4.18 -14.45
CA LEU A 67 -3.24 -4.03 -15.57
C LEU A 67 -3.13 -5.27 -16.46
N GLY A 68 -3.81 -6.36 -16.12
CA GLY A 68 -3.78 -7.61 -16.88
C GLY A 68 -2.53 -8.45 -16.66
N ILE A 69 -1.74 -8.16 -15.62
CA ILE A 69 -0.52 -8.90 -15.29
C ILE A 69 -0.89 -10.27 -14.73
N GLY A 70 -0.32 -11.32 -15.32
CA GLY A 70 -0.66 -12.71 -14.98
C GLY A 70 0.34 -13.74 -15.52
N PRO A 71 -0.12 -14.99 -15.75
CA PRO A 71 0.75 -16.05 -16.26
C PRO A 71 1.44 -15.67 -17.59
N GLY A 72 2.75 -15.81 -17.63
CA GLY A 72 3.58 -15.44 -18.78
C GLY A 72 4.24 -14.07 -18.66
N ASP A 73 3.78 -13.21 -17.74
CA ASP A 73 4.41 -11.92 -17.47
C ASP A 73 5.52 -12.03 -16.43
N GLU A 74 6.49 -11.13 -16.49
CA GLU A 74 7.56 -10.99 -15.51
C GLU A 74 7.42 -9.68 -14.74
N VAL A 75 7.57 -9.75 -13.41
CA VAL A 75 7.55 -8.59 -12.52
C VAL A 75 8.91 -8.46 -11.81
N LEU A 76 9.57 -7.32 -11.99
CA LEU A 76 10.84 -7.02 -11.33
C LEU A 76 10.57 -6.50 -9.92
N VAL A 77 11.16 -7.14 -8.93
CA VAL A 77 10.96 -6.81 -7.51
C VAL A 77 12.31 -6.61 -6.83
N PRO A 78 12.52 -5.54 -6.04
CA PRO A 78 13.75 -5.38 -5.27
C PRO A 78 14.01 -6.57 -4.35
N ALA A 79 15.27 -7.03 -4.27
CA ALA A 79 15.65 -8.13 -3.37
C ALA A 79 15.50 -7.74 -1.89
N TYR A 80 15.66 -6.46 -1.56
CA TYR A 80 15.51 -5.91 -0.22
C TYR A 80 14.20 -5.12 -0.12
N THR A 81 13.12 -5.82 0.13
CA THR A 81 11.77 -5.27 0.34
C THR A 81 10.95 -6.20 1.21
N TYR A 82 9.78 -5.74 1.63
CA TYR A 82 8.82 -6.61 2.30
C TYR A 82 8.27 -7.65 1.31
N THR A 83 8.02 -8.86 1.79
CA THR A 83 7.61 -10.01 0.95
C THR A 83 6.33 -9.75 0.15
N ALA A 84 5.47 -8.83 0.59
CA ALA A 84 4.24 -8.47 -0.09
C ALA A 84 4.47 -8.04 -1.54
N SER A 85 5.54 -7.29 -1.83
CA SER A 85 5.87 -6.83 -3.17
C SER A 85 6.09 -8.00 -4.16
N ALA A 86 6.63 -9.11 -3.68
CA ALA A 86 6.79 -10.32 -4.48
C ALA A 86 5.50 -11.17 -4.50
N SER A 87 4.87 -11.36 -3.33
CA SER A 87 3.70 -12.22 -3.21
C SER A 87 2.49 -11.70 -3.99
N ALA A 88 2.32 -10.38 -4.08
CA ALA A 88 1.27 -9.78 -4.89
C ALA A 88 1.38 -10.18 -6.38
N ALA A 89 2.61 -10.20 -6.93
CA ALA A 89 2.85 -10.66 -8.29
C ALA A 89 2.65 -12.18 -8.44
N ILE A 90 3.12 -12.97 -7.46
CA ILE A 90 2.92 -14.43 -7.46
C ILE A 90 1.42 -14.79 -7.46
N HIS A 91 0.61 -14.06 -6.70
CA HIS A 91 -0.84 -14.28 -6.63
C HIS A 91 -1.57 -14.02 -7.96
N THR A 92 -1.00 -13.21 -8.85
CA THR A 92 -1.54 -13.05 -10.21
C THR A 92 -1.10 -14.15 -11.17
N GLY A 93 -0.16 -14.99 -10.77
CA GLY A 93 0.44 -16.03 -11.62
C GLY A 93 1.65 -15.55 -12.41
N ALA A 94 2.10 -14.30 -12.20
CA ALA A 94 3.28 -13.76 -12.86
C ALA A 94 4.59 -14.35 -12.28
N ILE A 95 5.64 -14.27 -13.06
CA ILE A 95 6.99 -14.71 -12.68
C ILE A 95 7.70 -13.54 -11.99
N VAL A 96 8.11 -13.74 -10.72
CA VAL A 96 8.89 -12.74 -10.00
C VAL A 96 10.38 -12.87 -10.34
N ARG A 97 10.99 -11.75 -10.73
CA ARG A 97 12.43 -11.61 -10.91
C ARG A 97 12.98 -10.67 -9.84
N SER A 98 13.72 -11.23 -8.91
CA SER A 98 14.40 -10.43 -7.89
C SER A 98 15.59 -9.68 -8.49
N VAL A 99 15.67 -8.38 -8.22
CA VAL A 99 16.74 -7.51 -8.70
C VAL A 99 17.39 -6.77 -7.56
N SER A 100 18.69 -6.46 -7.71
CA SER A 100 19.40 -5.62 -6.76
C SER A 100 18.89 -4.16 -6.85
N TYR A 101 18.72 -3.50 -5.71
CA TYR A 101 18.36 -2.07 -5.68
C TYR A 101 19.39 -1.19 -6.39
N THR A 102 20.66 -1.61 -6.46
CA THR A 102 21.73 -0.87 -7.15
C THR A 102 21.59 -0.85 -8.66
N HIS A 103 20.80 -1.75 -9.25
CA HIS A 103 20.56 -1.83 -10.70
C HIS A 103 19.23 -1.19 -11.12
N LEU A 104 18.43 -0.69 -10.17
CA LEU A 104 17.17 0.01 -10.46
C LEU A 104 17.37 1.49 -10.76
N THR A 105 18.55 2.04 -10.50
CA THR A 105 18.89 3.39 -10.91
C THR A 105 19.40 3.35 -12.34
N LEU A 106 18.61 3.92 -13.26
CA LEU A 106 19.09 4.18 -14.62
C LEU A 106 20.34 5.06 -14.52
N PRO A 107 21.44 4.72 -15.22
CA PRO A 107 22.57 5.62 -15.33
C PRO A 107 22.08 6.92 -16.00
N THR A 108 22.20 8.02 -15.25
CA THR A 108 21.95 9.39 -15.75
C THR A 108 23.08 9.82 -16.68
#